data_c146a3f9b3a25f1f30d15b2266fc5ee6
#
_entry.id   c146a3f9b3a25f1f30d15b2266fc5ee6
#
_cell.length_a   1.000
_cell.length_b   1.000
_cell.length_c   1.000
_cell.angle_alpha   90.00
_cell.angle_beta   90.00
_cell.angle_gamma   90.00
#
_symmetry.space_group_name_H-M   'P 1'
#
loop_
_entity.id
_entity.type
_entity.pdbx_description
1 polymer ?
#
loop_
_entity_poly.entity_id
_entity_poly.type
_entity_poly.pdbx_seq_one_letter_code
_entity_poly.pdbx_strand_id
1 'polypeptide(L)' 'MQPPPMTYETDPRDYALEQVEAGRITTEGLLVACLKYMPHDDVRDMLDANELSPRFLED' A
#
# COMPACT_ATOMS: atom_id res chain seq x y z
N MET A 1 9.03 21.49 -13.45
CA MET A 1 8.59 20.12 -13.09
C MET A 1 9.80 19.23 -12.87
N GLN A 2 9.84 18.56 -11.75
CA GLN A 2 10.96 17.65 -11.45
C GLN A 2 10.77 16.33 -12.17
N PRO A 3 11.86 15.71 -12.63
CA PRO A 3 11.75 14.37 -13.19
C PRO A 3 11.36 13.39 -12.10
N PRO A 4 10.75 12.25 -12.47
CA PRO A 4 10.44 11.22 -11.49
C PRO A 4 11.71 10.77 -10.79
N PRO A 5 11.66 10.50 -9.49
CA PRO A 5 12.83 9.98 -8.79
C PRO A 5 13.17 8.57 -9.29
N MET A 6 14.45 8.23 -9.22
CA MET A 6 14.90 6.89 -9.60
C MET A 6 14.13 5.80 -8.85
N THR A 7 13.77 6.08 -7.61
CA THR A 7 13.06 5.12 -6.76
C THR A 7 11.75 4.66 -7.39
N TYR A 8 11.06 5.56 -8.09
CA TYR A 8 9.81 5.19 -8.75
C TYR A 8 10.01 4.07 -9.77
N GLU A 9 11.13 4.10 -10.49
CA GLU A 9 11.41 3.12 -11.53
C GLU A 9 11.99 1.81 -10.97
N THR A 10 12.85 1.91 -9.97
CA THR A 10 13.59 0.75 -9.45
C THR A 10 12.94 0.12 -8.23
N ASP A 11 12.32 0.94 -7.38
CA ASP A 11 11.68 0.44 -6.16
C ASP A 11 10.44 1.29 -5.87
N PRO A 12 9.34 1.03 -6.61
CA PRO A 12 8.12 1.82 -6.43
C PRO A 12 7.50 1.72 -5.03
N ARG A 13 7.74 0.63 -4.31
CA ARG A 13 7.25 0.50 -2.93
C ARG A 13 7.92 1.54 -2.04
N ASP A 14 9.23 1.66 -2.16
CA ASP A 14 9.99 2.63 -1.38
C ASP A 14 9.61 4.05 -1.77
N TYR A 15 9.40 4.29 -3.07
CA TYR A 15 8.90 5.58 -3.53
C TYR A 15 7.59 5.95 -2.85
N ALA A 16 6.64 5.02 -2.80
CA ALA A 16 5.34 5.27 -2.19
C ALA A 16 5.47 5.63 -0.70
N LEU A 17 6.33 4.90 0.03
CA LEU A 17 6.57 5.17 1.44
C LEU A 17 7.23 6.54 1.65
N GLU A 18 8.17 6.90 0.78
CA GLU A 18 8.81 8.22 0.85
C GLU A 18 7.81 9.34 0.63
N GLN A 19 6.84 9.14 -0.28
CA GLN A 19 5.82 10.17 -0.53
C GLN A 19 4.91 10.35 0.67
N VAL A 20 4.60 9.27 1.37
CA VAL A 20 3.81 9.34 2.60
C VAL A 20 4.61 10.09 3.67
N GLU A 21 5.87 9.77 3.85
CA GLU A 21 6.73 10.45 4.83
C GLU A 21 6.87 11.94 4.53
N ALA A 22 6.93 12.29 3.25
CA ALA A 22 7.06 13.69 2.84
C ALA A 22 5.75 14.45 2.90
N GLY A 23 4.64 13.77 3.20
CA GLY A 23 3.34 14.41 3.31
C GLY A 23 2.66 14.70 1.98
N ARG A 24 3.16 14.13 0.88
CA ARG A 24 2.55 14.33 -0.44
C ARG A 24 1.39 13.38 -0.70
N ILE A 25 1.40 12.22 -0.04
CA ILE A 25 0.34 11.22 -0.12
C ILE A 25 -0.05 10.87 1.31
N THR A 26 -1.35 10.87 1.61
CA THR A 26 -1.79 10.45 2.94
C THR A 26 -1.73 8.94 3.05
N THR A 27 -1.48 8.43 4.24
CA THR A 27 -1.49 6.99 4.50
C THR A 27 -2.82 6.38 4.10
N GLU A 28 -3.92 7.01 4.49
CA GLU A 28 -5.26 6.53 4.15
C GLU A 28 -5.50 6.52 2.64
N GLY A 29 -5.07 7.59 1.96
CA GLY A 29 -5.23 7.66 0.51
C GLY A 29 -4.48 6.55 -0.20
N LEU A 30 -3.25 6.29 0.22
CA LEU A 30 -2.46 5.21 -0.36
C LEU A 30 -3.09 3.85 -0.08
N LEU A 31 -3.57 3.65 1.14
CA LEU A 31 -4.24 2.40 1.52
C LEU A 31 -5.46 2.15 0.64
N VAL A 32 -6.32 3.16 0.46
CA VAL A 32 -7.51 3.02 -0.37
C VAL A 32 -7.13 2.71 -1.81
N ALA A 33 -6.11 3.41 -2.33
CA ALA A 33 -5.65 3.17 -3.69
C ALA A 33 -5.18 1.73 -3.89
N CYS A 34 -4.41 1.20 -2.93
CA CYS A 34 -3.94 -0.17 -2.99
C CYS A 34 -5.09 -1.16 -2.98
N LEU A 35 -6.05 -0.96 -2.09
CA LEU A 35 -7.18 -1.88 -1.95
C LEU A 35 -8.09 -1.84 -3.17
N LYS A 36 -8.24 -0.69 -3.79
CA LYS A 36 -9.04 -0.57 -5.01
C LYS A 36 -8.38 -1.26 -6.20
N TYR A 37 -7.07 -1.27 -6.24
CA TYR A 37 -6.33 -1.87 -7.35
C TYR A 37 -6.32 -3.39 -7.28
N MET A 38 -6.30 -3.96 -6.08
CA MET A 38 -6.19 -5.39 -5.88
C MET A 38 -7.53 -6.10 -6.08
N PRO A 39 -7.55 -7.26 -6.76
CA PRO A 39 -8.75 -8.10 -6.78
C PRO A 39 -9.13 -8.55 -5.37
N HIS A 40 -10.41 -8.87 -5.16
CA HIS A 40 -10.90 -9.27 -3.84
C HIS A 40 -10.14 -10.46 -3.27
N ASP A 41 -9.81 -11.44 -4.11
CA ASP A 41 -9.07 -12.62 -3.64
C ASP A 41 -7.69 -12.25 -3.13
N ASP A 42 -7.03 -11.31 -3.80
CA ASP A 42 -5.71 -10.87 -3.38
C ASP A 42 -5.77 -10.09 -2.07
N VAL A 43 -6.85 -9.32 -1.86
CA VAL A 43 -7.05 -8.63 -0.59
C VAL A 43 -7.22 -9.63 0.54
N ARG A 44 -8.02 -10.68 0.31
CA ARG A 44 -8.21 -11.74 1.31
C ARG A 44 -6.89 -12.42 1.64
N ASP A 45 -6.11 -12.77 0.63
CA ASP A 45 -4.82 -13.42 0.82
C ASP A 45 -3.86 -12.53 1.59
N MET A 46 -3.83 -11.26 1.24
CA MET A 46 -2.94 -10.31 1.91
C MET A 46 -3.31 -10.16 3.38
N LEU A 47 -4.60 -10.01 3.67
CA LEU A 47 -5.05 -9.87 5.05
C LEU A 47 -4.74 -11.11 5.85
N ASP A 48 -5.01 -12.30 5.30
CA ASP A 48 -4.79 -13.53 6.02
C ASP A 48 -3.30 -13.78 6.24
N ALA A 49 -2.47 -13.53 5.24
CA ALA A 49 -1.02 -13.71 5.35
C ALA A 49 -0.40 -12.80 6.41
N ASN A 50 -1.03 -11.67 6.67
CA ASN A 50 -0.54 -10.71 7.67
C ASN A 50 -1.29 -10.80 9.00
N GLU A 51 -2.08 -11.87 9.18
CA GLU A 51 -2.85 -12.12 10.41
C GLU A 51 -3.86 -11.01 10.71
N LEU A 52 -4.45 -10.45 9.66
CA LEU A 52 -5.44 -9.38 9.76
C LEU A 52 -6.84 -9.82 9.35
N SER A 53 -7.01 -11.10 9.00
CA SER A 53 -8.31 -11.62 8.64
C SER A 53 -9.15 -11.90 9.89
N PRO A 54 -10.48 -12.13 9.73
CA PRO A 54 -11.36 -12.32 10.90
C PRO A 54 -10.92 -13.43 11.85
N ARG A 55 -10.31 -14.50 11.35
CA ARG A 55 -9.88 -15.59 12.22
C ARG A 55 -8.77 -15.19 13.20
N PHE A 56 -8.09 -14.07 12.93
CA PHE A 56 -7.04 -13.56 13.81
C PHE A 56 -7.54 -12.41 14.68
N LEU A 57 -8.46 -11.59 14.16
CA LEU A 57 -8.89 -10.37 14.84
C LEU A 57 -10.16 -10.54 15.65
N GLU A 58 -10.95 -11.56 15.37
CA GLU A 58 -12.18 -11.80 16.10
C GLU A 58 -11.97 -12.89 17.15
N ASP A 59 -12.62 -12.69 18.29
CA ASP A 59 -12.58 -13.68 19.38
C ASP A 59 -13.50 -14.86 19.12
#